data_0d9800cc0f0e1b3a4c605963d99e91ea
#
_entry.id   0d9800cc0f0e1b3a4c605963d99e91ea
#
_cell.length_a   1.000
_cell.length_b   1.000
_cell.length_c   1.000
_cell.angle_alpha   90.00
_cell.angle_beta   90.00
_cell.angle_gamma   90.00
#
_symmetry.space_group_name_H-M   'P 1'
#
loop_
_entity.id
_entity.type
_entity.pdbx_description
1 polymer ?
#
loop_
_entity_poly.entity_id
_entity_poly.type
_entity_poly.pdbx_seq_one_letter_code
_entity_poly.pdbx_strand_id
1 'polypeptide(L)'
;MQEYRITTEELVKWCQIPVEELASHPDSKLELCLYDNKKDTFEAIGNDMADEVAANNAAMKPTKWVLCSGPNEQYNTFLRRVHEERISLRNVWIFQMDEALDWQGRHNPVLPIPGSCEGRMNKIFFDKIDSELTIPVEQRFFCHTDKMDLIDETIDSMGGLDTVYAGVGYKGLVGNNETPLNPYQRITLEEYANSKTRIVAVNPDTIIAYSERSYGGMYDMCNPMMVTLGFKSLLNTKRAVYMMTTGSWKNTVLRVAMFSEPTLEYPVTLFPAYAPKVVCYADKSTADHPLAHDNRNIVNPYSVPGLFKDSGEWQPK
;
A
#
# COMPACT_ATOMS: atom_id res chain seq x y z
N MET A 1 10.11 -19.13 -19.17
CA MET A 1 9.79 -17.80 -19.76
C MET A 1 10.73 -16.78 -19.14
N GLN A 2 11.23 -15.82 -19.92
CA GLN A 2 12.01 -14.71 -19.38
C GLN A 2 11.04 -13.83 -18.59
N GLU A 3 11.35 -13.55 -17.33
CA GLU A 3 10.54 -12.63 -16.52
C GLU A 3 10.53 -11.24 -17.17
N TYR A 4 9.35 -10.61 -17.19
CA TYR A 4 9.21 -9.25 -17.64
C TYR A 4 9.99 -8.29 -16.72
N ARG A 5 10.72 -7.37 -17.34
CA ARG A 5 11.41 -6.27 -16.65
C ARG A 5 11.05 -4.97 -17.31
N ILE A 6 10.79 -3.97 -16.50
CA ILE A 6 10.50 -2.63 -16.99
C ILE A 6 11.78 -2.07 -17.63
N THR A 7 11.68 -1.65 -18.89
CA THR A 7 12.77 -0.96 -19.57
C THR A 7 12.81 0.51 -19.16
N THR A 8 13.98 1.13 -19.29
CA THR A 8 14.13 2.57 -19.04
C THR A 8 13.21 3.40 -19.96
N GLU A 9 13.07 2.97 -21.20
CA GLU A 9 12.24 3.63 -22.21
C GLU A 9 10.76 3.59 -21.83
N GLU A 10 10.24 2.43 -21.38
CA GLU A 10 8.87 2.30 -20.88
C GLU A 10 8.64 3.20 -19.66
N LEU A 11 9.55 3.16 -18.70
CA LEU A 11 9.44 3.96 -17.48
C LEU A 11 9.42 5.45 -17.77
N VAL A 12 10.33 5.92 -18.65
CA VAL A 12 10.37 7.31 -19.08
C VAL A 12 9.07 7.69 -19.80
N LYS A 13 8.60 6.86 -20.74
CA LYS A 13 7.34 7.10 -21.46
C LYS A 13 6.17 7.27 -20.49
N TRP A 14 6.03 6.39 -19.51
CA TRP A 14 4.95 6.50 -18.52
C TRP A 14 5.09 7.74 -17.63
N CYS A 15 6.31 8.07 -17.22
CA CYS A 15 6.57 9.24 -16.39
C CYS A 15 6.34 10.58 -17.12
N GLN A 16 6.36 10.59 -18.45
CA GLN A 16 6.06 11.76 -19.29
C GLN A 16 4.57 12.03 -19.49
N ILE A 17 3.69 11.09 -19.16
CA ILE A 17 2.25 11.28 -19.31
C ILE A 17 1.79 12.39 -18.36
N PRO A 18 1.12 13.45 -18.88
CA PRO A 18 0.58 14.54 -18.05
C PRO A 18 -0.46 14.02 -17.05
N VAL A 19 -0.55 14.69 -15.89
CA VAL A 19 -1.48 14.28 -14.82
C VAL A 19 -2.94 14.31 -15.28
N GLU A 20 -3.29 15.22 -16.16
CA GLU A 20 -4.63 15.40 -16.71
C GLU A 20 -5.08 14.22 -17.58
N GLU A 21 -4.14 13.50 -18.15
CA GLU A 21 -4.41 12.35 -19.04
C GLU A 21 -4.46 11.02 -18.29
N LEU A 22 -3.93 10.95 -17.06
CA LEU A 22 -3.77 9.68 -16.34
C LEU A 22 -5.09 8.98 -16.06
N ALA A 23 -6.09 9.71 -15.53
CA ALA A 23 -7.35 9.09 -15.10
C ALA A 23 -8.17 8.52 -16.27
N SER A 24 -7.97 9.02 -17.49
CA SER A 24 -8.66 8.56 -18.71
C SER A 24 -7.75 7.79 -19.66
N HIS A 25 -6.54 7.46 -19.25
CA HIS A 25 -5.57 6.82 -20.13
C HIS A 25 -6.02 5.39 -20.53
N PRO A 26 -6.12 5.09 -21.82
CA PRO A 26 -6.71 3.83 -22.30
C PRO A 26 -5.92 2.58 -21.91
N ASP A 27 -4.61 2.71 -21.71
CA ASP A 27 -3.73 1.59 -21.34
C ASP A 27 -3.66 1.38 -19.82
N SER A 28 -4.41 2.15 -19.03
CA SER A 28 -4.42 1.98 -17.57
C SER A 28 -5.00 0.63 -17.18
N LYS A 29 -4.29 -0.11 -16.33
CA LYS A 29 -4.72 -1.41 -15.80
C LYS A 29 -5.56 -1.30 -14.52
N LEU A 30 -5.81 -0.07 -14.06
CA LEU A 30 -6.58 0.21 -12.85
C LEU A 30 -7.41 1.50 -13.05
N GLU A 31 -8.41 1.66 -12.20
CA GLU A 31 -9.20 2.89 -12.11
C GLU A 31 -8.44 3.91 -11.25
N LEU A 32 -8.15 5.10 -11.79
CA LEU A 32 -7.53 6.19 -11.03
C LEU A 32 -8.58 7.23 -10.63
N CYS A 33 -8.78 7.38 -9.31
CA CYS A 33 -9.56 8.47 -8.71
C CYS A 33 -8.60 9.56 -8.25
N LEU A 34 -8.60 10.70 -8.96
CA LEU A 34 -7.67 11.80 -8.75
C LEU A 34 -8.37 12.96 -8.04
N TYR A 35 -7.76 13.44 -6.96
CA TYR A 35 -8.25 14.55 -6.13
C TYR A 35 -7.25 15.70 -6.08
N ASP A 36 -7.72 16.90 -5.76
CA ASP A 36 -6.87 18.09 -5.71
C ASP A 36 -5.82 18.03 -4.60
N ASN A 37 -6.14 17.38 -3.49
CA ASN A 37 -5.27 17.33 -2.34
C ASN A 37 -5.46 16.05 -1.51
N LYS A 38 -4.52 15.81 -0.61
CA LYS A 38 -4.49 14.65 0.30
C LYS A 38 -5.74 14.53 1.17
N LYS A 39 -6.29 15.65 1.66
CA LYS A 39 -7.47 15.63 2.54
C LYS A 39 -8.68 15.07 1.80
N ASP A 40 -8.97 15.61 0.62
CA ASP A 40 -10.10 15.17 -0.20
C ASP A 40 -9.96 13.71 -0.62
N THR A 41 -8.73 13.28 -0.92
CA THR A 41 -8.42 11.87 -1.23
C THR A 41 -8.80 10.95 -0.06
N PHE A 42 -8.39 11.26 1.15
CA PHE A 42 -8.71 10.42 2.32
C PHE A 42 -10.17 10.52 2.74
N GLU A 43 -10.81 11.66 2.52
CA GLU A 43 -12.24 11.80 2.73
C GLU A 43 -13.02 10.88 1.78
N ALA A 44 -12.65 10.86 0.51
CA ALA A 44 -13.26 9.96 -0.48
C ALA A 44 -13.07 8.48 -0.12
N ILE A 45 -11.86 8.07 0.30
CA ILE A 45 -11.61 6.69 0.73
C ILE A 45 -12.45 6.34 1.96
N GLY A 46 -12.53 7.21 2.95
CA GLY A 46 -13.34 6.98 4.15
C GLY A 46 -14.84 6.86 3.84
N ASN A 47 -15.34 7.63 2.86
CA ASN A 47 -16.70 7.52 2.35
C ASN A 47 -16.91 6.17 1.63
N ASP A 48 -16.00 5.78 0.75
CA ASP A 48 -16.04 4.48 0.04
C ASP A 48 -16.09 3.30 1.04
N MET A 49 -15.29 3.35 2.11
CA MET A 49 -15.32 2.35 3.18
C MET A 49 -16.71 2.27 3.86
N ALA A 50 -17.30 3.40 4.20
CA ALA A 50 -18.59 3.45 4.86
C ALA A 50 -19.72 2.96 3.94
N ASP A 51 -19.68 3.35 2.68
CA ASP A 51 -20.64 2.91 1.66
C ASP A 51 -20.59 1.41 1.44
N GLU A 52 -19.39 0.80 1.40
CA GLU A 52 -19.22 -0.65 1.27
C GLU A 52 -19.85 -1.40 2.43
N VAL A 53 -19.59 -0.98 3.68
CA VAL A 53 -20.20 -1.62 4.85
C VAL A 53 -21.71 -1.46 4.86
N ALA A 54 -22.22 -0.26 4.59
CA ALA A 54 -23.65 0.02 4.55
C ALA A 54 -24.36 -0.85 3.49
N ALA A 55 -23.79 -0.97 2.30
CA ALA A 55 -24.31 -1.79 1.22
C ALA A 55 -24.29 -3.29 1.58
N ASN A 56 -23.20 -3.79 2.18
CA ASN A 56 -23.11 -5.17 2.62
C ASN A 56 -24.09 -5.48 3.75
N ASN A 57 -24.26 -4.57 4.71
CA ASN A 57 -25.26 -4.69 5.78
C ASN A 57 -26.67 -4.78 5.20
N ALA A 58 -27.03 -3.91 4.25
CA ALA A 58 -28.32 -3.92 3.58
C ALA A 58 -28.57 -5.24 2.82
N ALA A 59 -27.51 -5.82 2.26
CA ALA A 59 -27.54 -7.11 1.57
C ALA A 59 -27.41 -8.32 2.53
N MET A 60 -27.33 -8.10 3.86
CA MET A 60 -27.08 -9.12 4.89
C MET A 60 -25.82 -9.97 4.62
N LYS A 61 -24.77 -9.34 4.09
CA LYS A 61 -23.48 -9.96 3.79
C LYS A 61 -22.39 -9.46 4.74
N PRO A 62 -21.41 -10.30 5.09
CA PRO A 62 -20.24 -9.83 5.80
C PRO A 62 -19.41 -8.90 4.93
N THR A 63 -18.68 -8.00 5.58
CA THR A 63 -17.59 -7.23 4.96
C THR A 63 -16.26 -7.78 5.42
N LYS A 64 -15.38 -8.14 4.50
CA LYS A 64 -14.09 -8.77 4.79
C LYS A 64 -12.96 -7.94 4.23
N TRP A 65 -12.23 -7.27 5.12
CA TRP A 65 -11.21 -6.31 4.74
C TRP A 65 -9.81 -6.68 5.20
N VAL A 66 -8.83 -6.37 4.37
CA VAL A 66 -7.47 -6.13 4.84
C VAL A 66 -7.29 -4.63 5.04
N LEU A 67 -6.82 -4.24 6.22
CA LEU A 67 -6.49 -2.85 6.56
C LEU A 67 -5.02 -2.71 6.93
N CYS A 68 -4.41 -1.57 6.55
CA CYS A 68 -3.08 -1.18 6.99
C CYS A 68 -3.16 -0.14 8.12
N SER A 69 -2.13 -0.09 8.96
CA SER A 69 -2.02 0.93 10.02
C SER A 69 -1.54 2.30 9.50
N GLY A 70 -1.07 2.36 8.29
CA GLY A 70 -0.68 3.57 7.58
C GLY A 70 -0.62 3.39 6.07
N PRO A 71 -1.22 4.32 5.28
CA PRO A 71 -1.91 5.54 5.72
C PRO A 71 -3.19 5.27 6.52
N ASN A 72 -3.61 6.25 7.33
CA ASN A 72 -4.70 6.04 8.29
C ASN A 72 -5.69 7.22 8.40
N GLU A 73 -5.52 8.28 7.64
CA GLU A 73 -6.36 9.48 7.72
C GLU A 73 -7.80 9.22 7.24
N GLN A 74 -8.01 8.24 6.36
CA GLN A 74 -9.32 7.78 5.89
C GLN A 74 -10.21 7.29 7.03
N TYR A 75 -9.62 6.75 8.09
CA TYR A 75 -10.39 6.25 9.24
C TYR A 75 -11.16 7.35 9.96
N ASN A 76 -10.71 8.61 9.89
CA ASN A 76 -11.45 9.72 10.52
C ASN A 76 -12.83 9.92 9.87
N THR A 77 -12.89 9.95 8.54
CA THR A 77 -14.15 10.08 7.80
C THR A 77 -15.01 8.84 7.95
N PHE A 78 -14.40 7.65 7.83
CA PHE A 78 -15.11 6.39 8.04
C PHE A 78 -15.78 6.33 9.41
N LEU A 79 -15.03 6.58 10.50
CA LEU A 79 -15.54 6.54 11.86
C LEU A 79 -16.61 7.61 12.12
N ARG A 80 -16.43 8.81 11.60
CA ARG A 80 -17.45 9.86 11.66
C ARG A 80 -18.78 9.36 11.08
N ARG A 81 -18.77 8.80 9.88
CA ARG A 81 -19.96 8.25 9.22
C ARG A 81 -20.55 7.05 9.98
N VAL A 82 -19.69 6.16 10.50
CA VAL A 82 -20.14 5.04 11.34
C VAL A 82 -20.98 5.52 12.51
N HIS A 83 -20.56 6.59 13.19
CA HIS A 83 -21.27 7.15 14.34
C HIS A 83 -22.53 7.93 13.92
N GLU A 84 -22.39 8.85 12.95
CA GLU A 84 -23.50 9.70 12.50
C GLU A 84 -24.66 8.89 11.88
N GLU A 85 -24.32 7.89 11.04
CA GLU A 85 -25.27 7.07 10.31
C GLU A 85 -25.63 5.77 11.03
N ARG A 86 -25.02 5.54 12.21
CA ARG A 86 -25.21 4.32 13.02
C ARG A 86 -24.93 3.03 12.23
N ILE A 87 -23.87 3.03 11.40
CA ILE A 87 -23.48 1.88 10.59
C ILE A 87 -22.95 0.77 11.51
N SER A 88 -23.62 -0.36 11.59
CA SER A 88 -23.16 -1.49 12.38
C SER A 88 -21.93 -2.14 11.75
N LEU A 89 -20.88 -2.33 12.55
CA LEU A 89 -19.67 -3.07 12.15
C LEU A 89 -19.65 -4.51 12.69
N ARG A 90 -20.76 -4.99 13.24
CA ARG A 90 -20.85 -6.32 13.86
C ARG A 90 -20.61 -7.48 12.90
N ASN A 91 -20.78 -7.24 11.60
CA ASN A 91 -20.56 -8.25 10.55
C ASN A 91 -19.32 -7.91 9.68
N VAL A 92 -18.39 -7.14 10.24
CA VAL A 92 -17.12 -6.75 9.57
C VAL A 92 -15.99 -7.61 10.12
N TRP A 93 -15.20 -8.20 9.22
CA TRP A 93 -14.01 -8.99 9.51
C TRP A 93 -12.77 -8.20 9.06
N ILE A 94 -11.85 -7.98 9.97
CA ILE A 94 -10.62 -7.23 9.70
C ILE A 94 -9.42 -8.15 9.80
N PHE A 95 -8.64 -8.15 8.73
CA PHE A 95 -7.31 -8.76 8.70
C PHE A 95 -6.28 -7.63 8.64
N GLN A 96 -5.44 -7.52 9.66
CA GLN A 96 -4.36 -6.55 9.68
C GLN A 96 -3.32 -6.95 8.64
N MET A 97 -2.87 -5.99 7.82
CA MET A 97 -1.98 -6.25 6.70
C MET A 97 -0.60 -6.75 7.12
N ASP A 98 -0.08 -6.20 8.21
CA ASP A 98 1.27 -6.49 8.69
C ASP A 98 1.44 -6.13 10.16
N GLU A 99 2.51 -6.62 10.79
CA GLU A 99 2.91 -6.28 12.15
C GLU A 99 4.42 -6.21 12.27
N ALA A 100 4.88 -5.26 13.06
CA ALA A 100 6.28 -5.01 13.32
C ALA A 100 6.90 -6.04 14.26
N LEU A 101 8.11 -6.47 13.93
CA LEU A 101 8.94 -7.30 14.79
C LEU A 101 10.25 -6.58 15.11
N ASP A 102 10.82 -6.90 16.28
CA ASP A 102 12.18 -6.47 16.60
C ASP A 102 13.24 -7.32 15.87
N TRP A 103 14.50 -6.99 16.08
CA TRP A 103 15.63 -7.70 15.46
C TRP A 103 15.76 -9.18 15.87
N GLN A 104 15.05 -9.63 16.91
CA GLN A 104 14.95 -11.03 17.30
C GLN A 104 13.68 -11.72 16.80
N GLY A 105 12.88 -11.05 15.96
CA GLY A 105 11.63 -11.57 15.45
C GLY A 105 10.50 -11.60 16.47
N ARG A 106 10.58 -10.78 17.53
CA ARG A 106 9.57 -10.73 18.59
C ARG A 106 8.55 -9.66 18.29
N HIS A 107 7.29 -10.01 18.47
CA HIS A 107 6.19 -9.07 18.46
C HIS A 107 6.20 -8.21 19.72
N ASN A 108 5.99 -6.92 19.55
CA ASN A 108 5.93 -5.99 20.67
C ASN A 108 4.72 -5.05 20.59
N PRO A 109 3.53 -5.52 20.99
CA PRO A 109 2.30 -4.72 20.90
C PRO A 109 2.27 -3.51 21.84
N VAL A 110 3.15 -3.48 22.82
CA VAL A 110 3.06 -2.54 23.97
C VAL A 110 4.08 -1.40 23.88
N LEU A 111 5.04 -1.44 22.96
CA LEU A 111 6.00 -0.34 22.86
C LEU A 111 5.30 0.93 22.34
N PRO A 112 5.47 2.06 23.03
CA PRO A 112 5.03 3.38 22.54
C PRO A 112 5.82 3.83 21.30
N ILE A 113 6.69 2.98 20.79
CA ILE A 113 7.51 3.19 19.61
C ILE A 113 6.65 3.01 18.36
N PRO A 114 6.90 3.76 17.29
CA PRO A 114 6.08 3.80 16.07
C PRO A 114 5.87 2.48 15.33
N GLY A 115 6.30 1.37 15.89
CA GLY A 115 6.42 0.09 15.22
C GLY A 115 5.22 -0.84 15.28
N SER A 116 4.41 -0.82 16.33
CA SER A 116 3.29 -1.75 16.43
C SER A 116 2.11 -1.31 15.56
N CYS A 117 1.77 -2.12 14.57
CA CYS A 117 0.60 -1.91 13.74
C CYS A 117 -0.69 -2.17 14.53
N GLU A 118 -0.74 -3.24 15.32
CA GLU A 118 -1.86 -3.54 16.23
C GLU A 118 -2.10 -2.42 17.23
N GLY A 119 -1.06 -2.01 17.95
CA GLY A 119 -1.16 -0.93 18.93
C GLY A 119 -1.66 0.38 18.32
N ARG A 120 -1.22 0.70 17.10
CA ARG A 120 -1.70 1.85 16.35
C ARG A 120 -3.16 1.67 15.96
N MET A 121 -3.56 0.52 15.39
CA MET A 121 -4.94 0.28 14.96
C MET A 121 -5.91 0.27 16.13
N ASN A 122 -5.54 -0.27 17.27
CA ASN A 122 -6.36 -0.16 18.47
C ASN A 122 -6.64 1.31 18.79
N LYS A 123 -5.60 2.14 18.90
CA LYS A 123 -5.71 3.56 19.28
C LYS A 123 -6.47 4.43 18.26
N ILE A 124 -6.26 4.22 16.96
CA ILE A 124 -6.80 5.11 15.92
C ILE A 124 -8.12 4.62 15.32
N PHE A 125 -8.46 3.37 15.52
CA PHE A 125 -9.62 2.74 14.89
C PHE A 125 -10.51 2.01 15.91
N PHE A 126 -10.08 0.88 16.48
CA PHE A 126 -10.96 0.03 17.28
C PHE A 126 -11.46 0.69 18.58
N ASP A 127 -10.61 1.40 19.31
CA ASP A 127 -10.98 2.06 20.58
C ASP A 127 -11.87 3.29 20.38
N LYS A 128 -12.04 3.74 19.13
CA LYS A 128 -12.90 4.89 18.80
C LYS A 128 -14.30 4.50 18.38
N ILE A 129 -14.59 3.21 18.23
CA ILE A 129 -15.91 2.75 17.80
C ILE A 129 -16.80 2.52 19.02
N ASP A 130 -18.02 3.08 18.98
CA ASP A 130 -19.03 2.82 20.01
C ASP A 130 -19.24 1.33 20.20
N SER A 131 -19.32 0.87 21.46
CA SER A 131 -19.40 -0.56 21.81
C SER A 131 -20.56 -1.29 21.14
N GLU A 132 -21.68 -0.59 20.91
CA GLU A 132 -22.87 -1.15 20.25
C GLU A 132 -22.70 -1.31 18.72
N LEU A 133 -21.77 -0.59 18.10
CA LEU A 133 -21.48 -0.64 16.68
C LEU A 133 -20.23 -1.49 16.36
N THR A 134 -19.42 -1.80 17.38
CA THR A 134 -18.05 -2.28 17.20
C THR A 134 -17.95 -3.66 16.54
N ILE A 135 -16.79 -3.89 15.93
CA ILE A 135 -16.40 -5.20 15.38
C ILE A 135 -16.15 -6.16 16.53
N PRO A 136 -16.73 -7.36 16.56
CA PRO A 136 -16.41 -8.38 17.55
C PRO A 136 -14.90 -8.70 17.59
N VAL A 137 -14.36 -8.99 18.78
CA VAL A 137 -12.92 -9.24 18.94
C VAL A 137 -12.48 -10.46 18.15
N GLU A 138 -13.31 -11.48 18.04
CA GLU A 138 -13.08 -12.71 17.28
C GLU A 138 -13.04 -12.49 15.75
N GLN A 139 -13.44 -11.31 15.28
CA GLN A 139 -13.38 -10.91 13.87
C GLN A 139 -12.21 -9.97 13.56
N ARG A 140 -11.30 -9.76 14.53
CA ARG A 140 -10.10 -8.92 14.40
C ARG A 140 -8.86 -9.79 14.36
N PHE A 141 -8.24 -9.92 13.21
CA PHE A 141 -7.05 -10.75 12.99
C PHE A 141 -5.81 -9.87 12.85
N PHE A 142 -4.88 -10.04 13.79
CA PHE A 142 -3.59 -9.35 13.77
C PHE A 142 -2.48 -10.32 13.34
N CYS A 143 -1.47 -9.81 12.64
CA CYS A 143 -0.35 -10.58 12.11
C CYS A 143 0.64 -10.98 13.21
N HIS A 144 0.27 -11.94 14.04
CA HIS A 144 1.18 -12.52 15.04
C HIS A 144 1.95 -13.71 14.48
N THR A 145 3.19 -13.90 14.95
CA THR A 145 4.08 -14.97 14.47
C THR A 145 3.54 -16.38 14.70
N ASP A 146 2.71 -16.57 15.72
CA ASP A 146 2.07 -17.83 16.08
C ASP A 146 0.71 -18.07 15.39
N LYS A 147 0.23 -17.12 14.58
CA LYS A 147 -1.08 -17.17 13.93
C LYS A 147 -1.06 -16.99 12.41
N MET A 148 0.12 -17.05 11.80
CA MET A 148 0.27 -16.78 10.36
C MET A 148 -0.58 -17.72 9.50
N ASP A 149 -0.51 -19.03 9.73
CA ASP A 149 -1.31 -20.02 8.98
C ASP A 149 -2.82 -19.85 9.26
N LEU A 150 -3.21 -19.57 10.51
CA LEU A 150 -4.60 -19.34 10.88
C LEU A 150 -5.24 -18.19 10.08
N ILE A 151 -4.49 -17.11 9.85
CA ILE A 151 -4.98 -15.97 9.07
C ILE A 151 -5.24 -16.38 7.62
N ASP A 152 -4.27 -17.02 6.98
CA ASP A 152 -4.40 -17.50 5.61
C ASP A 152 -5.56 -18.50 5.46
N GLU A 153 -5.67 -19.46 6.38
CA GLU A 153 -6.76 -20.47 6.41
C GLU A 153 -8.12 -19.83 6.63
N THR A 154 -8.21 -18.80 7.49
CA THR A 154 -9.47 -18.10 7.74
C THR A 154 -9.91 -17.35 6.48
N ILE A 155 -9.03 -16.62 5.82
CA ILE A 155 -9.33 -15.91 4.56
C ILE A 155 -9.78 -16.91 3.49
N ASP A 156 -9.07 -18.02 3.32
CA ASP A 156 -9.42 -19.07 2.35
C ASP A 156 -10.81 -19.69 2.67
N SER A 157 -11.08 -20.01 3.93
CA SER A 157 -12.35 -20.63 4.36
C SER A 157 -13.56 -19.71 4.16
N MET A 158 -13.35 -18.40 4.22
CA MET A 158 -14.36 -17.37 3.98
C MET A 158 -14.58 -17.06 2.49
N GLY A 159 -13.88 -17.75 1.58
CA GLY A 159 -13.94 -17.52 0.14
C GLY A 159 -13.27 -16.22 -0.32
N GLY A 160 -12.25 -15.80 0.41
CA GLY A 160 -11.46 -14.60 0.12
C GLY A 160 -12.02 -13.31 0.74
N LEU A 161 -11.40 -12.21 0.36
CA LEU A 161 -11.65 -10.85 0.86
C LEU A 161 -12.62 -10.08 -0.04
N ASP A 162 -13.29 -9.07 0.51
CA ASP A 162 -14.04 -8.11 -0.29
C ASP A 162 -13.13 -7.00 -0.77
N THR A 163 -12.39 -6.35 0.13
CA THR A 163 -11.48 -5.27 -0.25
C THR A 163 -10.16 -5.31 0.54
N VAL A 164 -9.06 -5.10 -0.18
CA VAL A 164 -7.73 -4.84 0.39
C VAL A 164 -7.45 -3.35 0.29
N TYR A 165 -7.42 -2.63 1.42
CA TYR A 165 -7.01 -1.23 1.48
C TYR A 165 -5.51 -1.15 1.71
N ALA A 166 -4.78 -0.81 0.68
CA ALA A 166 -3.32 -0.90 0.63
C ALA A 166 -2.63 0.47 0.63
N GLY A 167 -1.76 0.69 1.61
CA GLY A 167 -0.67 1.63 1.46
C GLY A 167 0.36 1.04 0.48
N VAL A 168 0.86 1.87 -0.44
CA VAL A 168 1.86 1.45 -1.42
C VAL A 168 3.18 2.15 -1.14
N GLY A 169 4.26 1.39 -1.00
CA GLY A 169 5.60 1.95 -0.84
C GLY A 169 6.17 2.52 -2.15
N TYR A 170 7.26 3.28 -2.07
CA TYR A 170 7.86 3.96 -3.23
C TYR A 170 8.39 3.00 -4.31
N LYS A 171 8.69 1.75 -3.97
CA LYS A 171 9.05 0.66 -4.88
C LYS A 171 7.91 -0.34 -5.09
N GLY A 172 6.68 0.06 -4.81
CA GLY A 172 5.51 -0.76 -5.07
C GLY A 172 5.28 -1.89 -4.06
N LEU A 173 5.90 -1.86 -2.89
CA LEU A 173 5.56 -2.81 -1.83
C LEU A 173 4.12 -2.58 -1.36
N VAL A 174 3.42 -3.68 -1.05
CA VAL A 174 2.11 -3.70 -0.39
C VAL A 174 2.21 -4.60 0.84
N GLY A 175 1.81 -4.08 2.00
CA GLY A 175 2.29 -4.62 3.27
C GLY A 175 3.81 -4.49 3.30
N ASN A 176 4.49 -5.55 3.69
CA ASN A 176 5.95 -5.63 3.55
C ASN A 176 6.37 -6.69 2.50
N ASN A 177 5.53 -6.88 1.48
CA ASN A 177 5.90 -7.67 0.31
C ASN A 177 6.73 -6.80 -0.62
N GLU A 178 8.03 -6.80 -0.42
CA GLU A 178 9.00 -6.02 -1.16
C GLU A 178 9.59 -6.77 -2.34
N THR A 179 10.30 -6.06 -3.21
CA THR A 179 11.17 -6.65 -4.23
C THR A 179 12.13 -7.65 -3.59
N PRO A 180 12.17 -8.92 -4.03
CA PRO A 180 13.09 -9.91 -3.48
C PRO A 180 14.54 -9.55 -3.80
N LEU A 181 15.30 -9.10 -2.80
CA LEU A 181 16.71 -8.69 -2.97
C LEU A 181 17.73 -9.74 -2.55
N ASN A 182 17.29 -10.94 -2.12
CA ASN A 182 18.22 -11.98 -1.70
C ASN A 182 18.92 -12.60 -2.92
N PRO A 183 20.25 -12.42 -3.08
CA PRO A 183 20.99 -12.94 -4.23
C PRO A 183 21.09 -14.46 -4.26
N TYR A 184 20.85 -15.12 -3.13
CA TYR A 184 20.96 -16.58 -3.00
C TYR A 184 19.62 -17.30 -3.13
N GLN A 185 18.51 -16.57 -3.10
CA GLN A 185 17.18 -17.12 -3.21
C GLN A 185 16.43 -16.45 -4.36
N ARG A 186 16.34 -17.16 -5.48
CA ARG A 186 15.52 -16.72 -6.60
C ARG A 186 14.10 -17.21 -6.38
N ILE A 187 13.14 -16.34 -6.62
CA ILE A 187 11.72 -16.62 -6.58
C ILE A 187 11.11 -16.23 -7.93
N THR A 188 10.22 -17.02 -8.45
CA THR A 188 9.44 -16.68 -9.64
C THR A 188 8.26 -15.78 -9.27
N LEU A 189 7.68 -15.11 -10.26
CA LEU A 189 6.49 -14.29 -10.06
C LEU A 189 5.31 -15.14 -9.54
N GLU A 190 5.16 -16.36 -10.04
CA GLU A 190 4.13 -17.31 -9.61
C GLU A 190 4.31 -17.74 -8.15
N GLU A 191 5.51 -18.11 -7.74
CA GLU A 191 5.81 -18.43 -6.34
C GLU A 191 5.55 -17.24 -5.43
N TYR A 192 5.90 -16.02 -5.89
CA TYR A 192 5.68 -14.82 -5.12
C TYR A 192 4.18 -14.49 -4.99
N ALA A 193 3.41 -14.62 -6.07
CA ALA A 193 1.95 -14.47 -6.05
C ALA A 193 1.26 -15.50 -5.14
N ASN A 194 1.86 -16.67 -4.95
CA ASN A 194 1.37 -17.73 -4.06
C ASN A 194 2.01 -17.71 -2.66
N SER A 195 2.78 -16.68 -2.33
CA SER A 195 3.42 -16.57 -1.02
C SER A 195 2.40 -16.48 0.10
N LYS A 196 2.62 -17.26 1.17
CA LYS A 196 1.82 -17.22 2.40
C LYS A 196 2.23 -16.07 3.30
N THR A 197 1.41 -15.79 4.30
CA THR A 197 1.74 -14.92 5.42
C THR A 197 3.02 -15.41 6.09
N ARG A 198 3.97 -14.50 6.30
CA ARG A 198 5.33 -14.87 6.72
C ARG A 198 6.08 -13.72 7.39
N ILE A 199 7.14 -14.09 8.09
CA ILE A 199 8.16 -13.13 8.56
C ILE A 199 9.04 -12.73 7.37
N VAL A 200 9.28 -11.45 7.22
CA VAL A 200 10.17 -10.87 6.20
C VAL A 200 11.16 -9.92 6.85
N ALA A 201 12.37 -9.84 6.30
CA ALA A 201 13.27 -8.74 6.57
C ALA A 201 12.85 -7.53 5.73
N VAL A 202 12.86 -6.34 6.34
CA VAL A 202 12.63 -5.09 5.61
C VAL A 202 13.87 -4.75 4.80
N ASN A 203 13.69 -4.40 3.53
CA ASN A 203 14.82 -4.09 2.66
C ASN A 203 15.59 -2.83 3.16
N PRO A 204 16.91 -2.82 3.06
CA PRO A 204 17.74 -1.71 3.55
C PRO A 204 17.35 -0.36 2.94
N ASP A 205 16.97 -0.31 1.66
CA ASP A 205 16.53 0.91 0.99
C ASP A 205 15.18 1.41 1.55
N THR A 206 14.27 0.53 1.94
CA THR A 206 13.03 0.90 2.63
C THR A 206 13.33 1.46 4.03
N ILE A 207 14.25 0.85 4.79
CA ILE A 207 14.66 1.35 6.10
C ILE A 207 15.25 2.76 5.96
N ILE A 208 16.19 2.97 5.03
CA ILE A 208 16.82 4.27 4.80
C ILE A 208 15.76 5.31 4.41
N ALA A 209 14.92 4.98 3.45
CA ALA A 209 13.89 5.85 2.96
C ALA A 209 12.88 6.26 4.03
N TYR A 210 12.45 5.33 4.88
CA TYR A 210 11.58 5.61 6.01
C TYR A 210 12.26 6.44 7.08
N SER A 211 13.52 6.14 7.41
CA SER A 211 14.26 6.86 8.43
C SER A 211 14.46 8.33 8.05
N GLU A 212 14.85 8.59 6.81
CA GLU A 212 15.03 9.95 6.30
C GLU A 212 13.72 10.73 6.35
N ARG A 213 12.65 10.14 5.83
CA ARG A 213 11.38 10.81 5.67
C ARG A 213 10.64 11.05 6.98
N SER A 214 10.67 10.08 7.90
CA SER A 214 9.79 10.06 9.07
C SER A 214 10.50 10.30 10.39
N TYR A 215 11.81 10.05 10.44
CA TYR A 215 12.57 10.03 11.68
C TYR A 215 13.87 10.86 11.64
N GLY A 216 14.03 11.74 10.64
CA GLY A 216 15.21 12.59 10.53
C GLY A 216 16.53 11.82 10.39
N GLY A 217 16.51 10.66 9.74
CA GLY A 217 17.68 9.81 9.54
C GLY A 217 17.94 8.79 10.66
N MET A 218 17.07 8.68 11.64
CA MET A 218 17.18 7.77 12.80
C MET A 218 16.72 6.36 12.40
N TYR A 219 17.58 5.60 11.70
CA TYR A 219 17.23 4.29 11.17
C TYR A 219 16.88 3.25 12.24
N ASP A 220 17.41 3.40 13.47
CA ASP A 220 17.09 2.52 14.61
C ASP A 220 15.60 2.56 15.00
N MET A 221 14.86 3.57 14.53
CA MET A 221 13.42 3.68 14.73
C MET A 221 12.63 2.85 13.72
N CYS A 222 13.27 2.29 12.71
CA CYS A 222 12.65 1.43 11.72
C CYS A 222 12.73 -0.03 12.14
N ASN A 223 11.63 -0.74 12.02
CA ASN A 223 11.61 -2.17 12.36
C ASN A 223 12.38 -2.96 11.31
N PRO A 224 13.32 -3.83 11.73
CA PRO A 224 14.13 -4.60 10.80
C PRO A 224 13.38 -5.79 10.18
N MET A 225 12.32 -6.25 10.83
CA MET A 225 11.49 -7.36 10.39
C MET A 225 10.01 -7.08 10.59
N MET A 226 9.17 -7.73 9.78
CA MET A 226 7.72 -7.65 9.84
C MET A 226 7.12 -9.05 9.67
N VAL A 227 5.95 -9.28 10.26
CA VAL A 227 5.02 -10.29 9.74
C VAL A 227 4.14 -9.60 8.73
N THR A 228 3.98 -10.15 7.54
CA THR A 228 3.12 -9.57 6.50
C THR A 228 2.23 -10.63 5.87
N LEU A 229 1.00 -10.25 5.56
CA LEU A 229 0.12 -11.09 4.75
C LEU A 229 0.81 -11.39 3.41
N GLY A 230 0.78 -12.66 3.01
CA GLY A 230 1.32 -13.07 1.72
C GLY A 230 0.41 -12.70 0.56
N PHE A 231 0.97 -12.66 -0.64
CA PHE A 231 0.18 -12.35 -1.84
C PHE A 231 -0.92 -13.36 -2.09
N LYS A 232 -0.77 -14.63 -1.69
CA LYS A 232 -1.85 -15.62 -1.82
C LYS A 232 -3.15 -15.11 -1.18
N SER A 233 -3.07 -14.60 0.05
CA SER A 233 -4.23 -14.04 0.75
C SER A 233 -4.64 -12.67 0.22
N LEU A 234 -3.68 -11.79 -0.05
CA LEU A 234 -3.95 -10.43 -0.54
C LEU A 234 -4.59 -10.41 -1.94
N LEU A 235 -4.18 -11.30 -2.84
CA LEU A 235 -4.72 -11.39 -4.19
C LEU A 235 -6.06 -12.15 -4.25
N ASN A 236 -6.41 -12.92 -3.21
CA ASN A 236 -7.72 -13.54 -3.06
C ASN A 236 -8.76 -12.51 -2.60
N THR A 237 -8.95 -11.47 -3.37
CA THR A 237 -9.83 -10.33 -3.10
C THR A 237 -10.70 -9.98 -4.30
N LYS A 238 -11.87 -9.40 -4.05
CA LYS A 238 -12.73 -8.85 -5.10
C LYS A 238 -12.24 -7.49 -5.58
N ARG A 239 -11.63 -6.71 -4.67
CA ARG A 239 -11.17 -5.35 -4.95
C ARG A 239 -9.89 -5.04 -4.17
N ALA A 240 -8.96 -4.35 -4.84
CA ALA A 240 -7.83 -3.71 -4.18
C ALA A 240 -7.95 -2.18 -4.31
N VAL A 241 -7.70 -1.48 -3.23
CA VAL A 241 -7.71 -0.02 -3.16
C VAL A 241 -6.32 0.47 -2.80
N TYR A 242 -5.67 1.18 -3.71
CA TYR A 242 -4.39 1.83 -3.44
C TYR A 242 -4.60 3.23 -2.90
N MET A 243 -3.88 3.57 -1.84
CA MET A 243 -3.90 4.88 -1.19
C MET A 243 -2.56 5.57 -1.44
N MET A 244 -2.51 6.46 -2.42
CA MET A 244 -1.27 7.11 -2.85
C MET A 244 -1.36 8.64 -2.70
N THR A 245 -0.86 9.18 -1.59
CA THR A 245 -1.00 10.59 -1.22
C THR A 245 0.27 11.19 -0.64
N THR A 246 1.46 10.73 -1.07
CA THR A 246 2.72 11.18 -0.44
C THR A 246 3.61 12.02 -1.34
N GLY A 247 3.03 12.62 -2.37
CA GLY A 247 3.74 13.52 -3.28
C GLY A 247 4.81 12.81 -4.11
N SER A 248 5.88 13.51 -4.43
CA SER A 248 6.96 13.06 -5.35
C SER A 248 7.54 11.69 -5.02
N TRP A 249 7.45 11.28 -3.79
CA TRP A 249 7.81 9.94 -3.32
C TRP A 249 7.12 8.80 -4.10
N LYS A 250 5.93 9.03 -4.65
CA LYS A 250 5.14 8.02 -5.37
C LYS A 250 4.82 8.36 -6.83
N ASN A 251 5.37 9.44 -7.37
CA ASN A 251 5.09 9.83 -8.75
C ASN A 251 5.36 8.68 -9.74
N THR A 252 6.52 8.02 -9.62
CA THR A 252 6.92 6.92 -10.49
C THR A 252 6.10 5.65 -10.22
N VAL A 253 5.96 5.25 -8.96
CA VAL A 253 5.29 3.99 -8.63
C VAL A 253 3.80 4.00 -8.98
N LEU A 254 3.15 5.16 -8.95
CA LEU A 254 1.78 5.32 -9.44
C LEU A 254 1.67 4.89 -10.92
N ARG A 255 2.58 5.38 -11.75
CA ARG A 255 2.62 5.04 -13.19
C ARG A 255 2.96 3.59 -13.44
N VAL A 256 3.91 3.06 -12.70
CA VAL A 256 4.25 1.63 -12.76
C VAL A 256 3.01 0.78 -12.39
N ALA A 257 2.28 1.13 -11.34
CA ALA A 257 1.06 0.42 -10.97
C ALA A 257 -0.03 0.51 -12.05
N MET A 258 -0.08 1.62 -12.80
CA MET A 258 -1.07 1.82 -13.87
C MET A 258 -0.74 1.07 -15.16
N PHE A 259 0.53 0.98 -15.54
CA PHE A 259 0.90 0.62 -16.90
C PHE A 259 1.74 -0.66 -17.04
N SER A 260 2.46 -1.06 -15.98
CA SER A 260 3.39 -2.19 -16.05
C SER A 260 2.68 -3.54 -16.11
N GLU A 261 3.27 -4.49 -16.81
CA GLU A 261 2.98 -5.91 -16.59
C GLU A 261 3.44 -6.34 -15.20
N PRO A 262 2.92 -7.46 -14.66
CA PRO A 262 3.36 -7.98 -13.37
C PRO A 262 4.86 -8.21 -13.31
N THR A 263 5.50 -7.67 -12.28
CA THR A 263 6.96 -7.83 -12.09
C THR A 263 7.33 -7.90 -10.62
N LEU A 264 8.38 -8.65 -10.31
CA LEU A 264 8.96 -8.71 -8.97
C LEU A 264 9.62 -7.39 -8.54
N GLU A 265 10.01 -6.53 -9.50
CA GLU A 265 10.62 -5.23 -9.21
C GLU A 265 9.65 -4.26 -8.54
N TYR A 266 8.34 -4.40 -8.84
CA TYR A 266 7.27 -3.59 -8.27
C TYR A 266 6.07 -4.49 -7.91
N PRO A 267 6.06 -5.08 -6.72
CA PRO A 267 5.04 -6.06 -6.33
C PRO A 267 3.59 -5.56 -6.43
N VAL A 268 3.35 -4.27 -6.34
CA VAL A 268 2.03 -3.63 -6.56
C VAL A 268 1.41 -4.02 -7.90
N THR A 269 2.23 -4.36 -8.90
CA THR A 269 1.78 -4.73 -10.26
C THR A 269 1.07 -6.09 -10.32
N LEU A 270 1.15 -6.89 -9.25
CA LEU A 270 0.44 -8.17 -9.20
C LEU A 270 -1.09 -7.99 -9.09
N PHE A 271 -1.55 -6.98 -8.34
CA PHE A 271 -3.00 -6.82 -8.14
C PHE A 271 -3.79 -6.61 -9.44
N PRO A 272 -3.38 -5.75 -10.38
CA PRO A 272 -4.10 -5.60 -11.64
C PRO A 272 -4.17 -6.87 -12.49
N ALA A 273 -3.25 -7.82 -12.28
CA ALA A 273 -3.23 -9.09 -12.98
C ALA A 273 -4.11 -10.17 -12.32
N TYR A 274 -4.34 -10.08 -11.02
CA TYR A 274 -5.01 -11.15 -10.27
C TYR A 274 -6.33 -10.72 -9.60
N ALA A 275 -6.48 -9.46 -9.21
CA ALA A 275 -7.72 -8.97 -8.61
C ALA A 275 -8.71 -8.49 -9.68
N PRO A 276 -10.03 -8.81 -9.55
CA PRO A 276 -11.03 -8.41 -10.53
C PRO A 276 -11.17 -6.89 -10.69
N LYS A 277 -10.89 -6.12 -9.64
CA LYS A 277 -10.93 -4.66 -9.66
C LYS A 277 -9.82 -4.06 -8.84
N VAL A 278 -9.11 -3.08 -9.41
CA VAL A 278 -8.13 -2.27 -8.70
C VAL A 278 -8.49 -0.79 -8.88
N VAL A 279 -8.55 -0.06 -7.76
CA VAL A 279 -8.81 1.38 -7.72
C VAL A 279 -7.66 2.07 -7.01
N CYS A 280 -7.12 3.10 -7.59
CA CYS A 280 -6.10 3.94 -6.97
C CYS A 280 -6.70 5.31 -6.63
N TYR A 281 -6.67 5.67 -5.36
CA TYR A 281 -6.98 7.02 -4.90
C TYR A 281 -5.67 7.79 -4.73
N ALA A 282 -5.52 8.88 -5.47
CA ALA A 282 -4.33 9.72 -5.43
C ALA A 282 -4.68 11.21 -5.41
N ASP A 283 -3.78 12.02 -4.88
CA ASP A 283 -3.85 13.47 -5.06
C ASP A 283 -2.96 13.91 -6.25
N LYS A 284 -3.26 15.11 -6.78
CA LYS A 284 -2.53 15.67 -7.91
C LYS A 284 -1.02 15.79 -7.64
N SER A 285 -0.62 16.14 -6.42
CA SER A 285 0.80 16.26 -6.07
C SER A 285 1.55 14.93 -6.15
N THR A 286 0.85 13.82 -5.92
CA THR A 286 1.38 12.46 -6.07
C THR A 286 1.33 11.98 -7.53
N ALA A 287 0.37 12.45 -8.30
CA ALA A 287 0.21 12.07 -9.69
C ALA A 287 1.06 12.92 -10.66
N ASP A 288 1.44 14.13 -10.27
CA ASP A 288 2.17 15.06 -11.12
C ASP A 288 3.67 14.74 -11.14
N HIS A 289 4.13 14.10 -12.21
CA HIS A 289 5.52 13.68 -12.35
C HIS A 289 6.37 14.80 -12.98
N PRO A 290 7.56 15.12 -12.43
CA PRO A 290 8.44 16.17 -12.99
C PRO A 290 8.78 15.97 -14.46
N LEU A 291 8.90 14.73 -14.93
CA LEU A 291 9.21 14.40 -16.31
C LEU A 291 8.08 14.74 -17.29
N ALA A 292 6.86 14.95 -16.83
CA ALA A 292 5.76 15.40 -17.67
C ALA A 292 5.89 16.88 -18.09
N HIS A 293 6.69 17.66 -17.35
CA HIS A 293 6.86 19.10 -17.58
C HIS A 293 8.14 19.48 -18.31
N ASP A 294 9.20 18.66 -18.28
CA ASP A 294 10.47 18.97 -18.90
C ASP A 294 11.11 17.75 -19.59
N ASN A 295 10.87 17.66 -20.89
CA ASN A 295 11.42 16.58 -21.73
C ASN A 295 12.94 16.68 -21.98
N ARG A 296 13.58 17.80 -21.67
CA ARG A 296 14.98 18.06 -22.09
C ARG A 296 16.03 17.45 -21.18
N ASN A 297 15.69 17.13 -19.94
CA ASN A 297 16.66 16.67 -18.94
C ASN A 297 16.69 15.14 -18.75
N ILE A 298 15.84 14.39 -19.46
CA ILE A 298 15.68 12.95 -19.27
C ILE A 298 16.73 12.13 -20.03
N VAL A 299 17.24 12.69 -21.13
CA VAL A 299 18.16 11.98 -22.04
C VAL A 299 19.57 11.85 -21.46
N ASN A 300 19.89 12.60 -20.44
CA ASN A 300 21.18 12.49 -19.76
C ASN A 300 20.99 11.84 -18.37
N PRO A 301 21.31 10.54 -18.20
CA PRO A 301 21.18 9.87 -16.91
C PRO A 301 22.04 10.49 -15.79
N TYR A 302 22.95 11.40 -16.16
CA TYR A 302 23.77 12.16 -15.21
C TYR A 302 23.23 13.57 -14.93
N SER A 303 22.19 14.02 -15.63
CA SER A 303 21.51 15.26 -15.31
C SER A 303 20.38 14.97 -14.34
N VAL A 304 20.73 14.83 -13.08
CA VAL A 304 19.72 14.94 -12.02
C VAL A 304 19.33 16.42 -11.95
N PRO A 305 18.05 16.77 -12.26
CA PRO A 305 17.62 18.16 -12.16
C PRO A 305 17.94 18.71 -10.78
N GLY A 306 18.68 19.79 -10.69
CA GLY A 306 19.07 20.43 -9.43
C GLY A 306 20.41 20.01 -8.84
N LEU A 307 20.94 18.82 -9.13
CA LEU A 307 22.18 18.37 -8.48
C LEU A 307 23.44 19.04 -9.06
N PHE A 308 23.40 19.50 -10.31
CA PHE A 308 24.56 20.11 -11.01
C PHE A 308 24.26 21.47 -11.62
N LYS A 309 22.98 21.86 -11.78
CA LYS A 309 22.63 23.18 -12.32
C LYS A 309 22.71 24.32 -11.29
N ASP A 310 22.46 23.99 -10.03
CA ASP A 310 22.39 25.01 -8.98
C ASP A 310 23.72 25.20 -8.25
N SER A 311 24.67 24.28 -8.38
CA SER A 311 25.97 24.43 -7.75
C SER A 311 26.90 25.43 -8.49
N GLY A 312 26.62 25.72 -9.75
CA GLY A 312 27.43 26.67 -10.57
C GLY A 312 28.93 26.35 -10.68
N GLU A 313 29.38 25.26 -10.07
CA GLU A 313 30.81 25.05 -9.79
C GLU A 313 31.49 24.01 -10.68
N TRP A 314 30.74 23.25 -11.50
CA TRP A 314 31.40 22.32 -12.42
C TRP A 314 30.84 22.41 -13.83
N GLN A 315 31.62 23.04 -14.71
CA GLN A 315 31.47 22.91 -16.15
C GLN A 315 32.68 22.14 -16.69
N PRO A 316 32.50 21.02 -17.41
CA PRO A 316 33.61 20.40 -18.11
C PRO A 316 34.15 21.40 -19.13
N LYS A 317 35.45 21.62 -19.07
CA LYS A 317 36.15 22.42 -20.06
C LYS A 317 36.24 21.67 -21.38
#